data_79d46ab5c172e24e4e8dbb8cece8e02d
#
_entry.id   79d46ab5c172e24e4e8dbb8cece8e02d
#
_cell.length_a   1.000
_cell.length_b   1.000
_cell.length_c   1.000
_cell.angle_alpha   90.00
_cell.angle_beta   90.00
_cell.angle_gamma   90.00
#
_symmetry.space_group_name_H-M   'P 1'
#
loop_
_entity.id
_entity.type
_entity.pdbx_description
1 polymer ?
#
loop_
_entity_poly.entity_id
_entity_poly.type
_entity_poly.pdbx_seq_one_letter_code
_entity_poly.pdbx_strand_id
1 'polypeptide(L)'
;DHIDILFLHAVTKNDYWEAISSSDGALKTVEWAKKEGLIRYVGITSHGYGGTLLKALKEYPFDLFMTQMNYYDRFNFPEIETKVIPYAVSNNIGIVAMKSLADGYLWRSVENAFRYTKTIPVSCIVSGINSLDQLEEDLKLIEKDPFSPEELEQLFFEVPELGNYVCRQCMKCLPCPQGINIPGIFLAEGRYDRQMLDGKVRSAADYALRDRLAHWFGSEDQGIAEYKSMIPGVDACTDCGICNERCPYGIDIPRKLRIVKSKITEGYVW
;
A
#
# COMPACT_ATOMS: atom_id res chain seq x y z
N ASP A 1 16.18 29.34 -15.73
CA ASP A 1 15.63 27.98 -15.81
C ASP A 1 15.20 27.53 -14.43
N HIS A 2 14.16 26.76 -14.34
CA HIS A 2 13.55 26.30 -13.09
C HIS A 2 13.01 24.88 -13.24
N ILE A 3 12.67 24.27 -12.12
CA ILE A 3 11.98 23.00 -12.03
C ILE A 3 10.51 23.28 -11.65
N ASP A 4 9.55 22.70 -12.37
CA ASP A 4 8.15 22.91 -12.04
C ASP A 4 7.78 22.24 -10.71
N ILE A 5 8.14 20.97 -10.51
CA ILE A 5 7.84 20.23 -9.31
C ILE A 5 9.09 19.52 -8.80
N LEU A 6 9.47 19.79 -7.56
CA LEU A 6 10.51 19.05 -6.84
C LEU A 6 9.87 18.13 -5.81
N PHE A 7 10.21 16.84 -5.81
CA PHE A 7 9.78 15.89 -4.80
C PHE A 7 10.88 15.60 -3.77
N LEU A 8 10.55 15.68 -2.50
CA LEU A 8 11.30 15.02 -1.42
C LEU A 8 11.02 13.53 -1.52
N HIS A 9 12.04 12.75 -1.92
CA HIS A 9 11.86 11.38 -2.37
C HIS A 9 11.89 10.36 -1.22
N ALA A 10 10.96 9.39 -1.28
CA ALA A 10 10.91 8.17 -0.47
C ALA A 10 10.88 8.40 1.07
N VAL A 11 10.10 9.36 1.51
CA VAL A 11 9.88 9.62 2.95
C VAL A 11 8.93 8.58 3.52
N THR A 12 9.45 7.41 3.86
CA THR A 12 8.66 6.23 4.27
C THR A 12 8.61 6.02 5.78
N LYS A 13 9.58 6.56 6.52
CA LYS A 13 9.73 6.41 7.98
C LYS A 13 9.72 7.76 8.68
N ASN A 14 9.26 7.79 9.93
CA ASN A 14 9.20 9.01 10.73
C ASN A 14 10.56 9.65 10.96
N ASP A 15 11.60 8.85 11.19
CA ASP A 15 12.97 9.33 11.34
C ASP A 15 13.51 10.02 10.07
N TYR A 16 13.11 9.56 8.87
CA TYR A 16 13.43 10.24 7.61
C TYR A 16 12.74 11.60 7.54
N TRP A 17 11.46 11.66 7.91
CA TRP A 17 10.76 12.95 7.95
C TRP A 17 11.38 13.90 8.97
N GLU A 18 11.69 13.43 10.16
CA GLU A 18 12.32 14.21 11.21
C GLU A 18 13.71 14.75 10.77
N ALA A 19 14.51 13.95 10.08
CA ALA A 19 15.78 14.39 9.52
C ALA A 19 15.60 15.46 8.42
N ILE A 20 14.64 15.26 7.50
CA ILE A 20 14.35 16.18 6.39
C ILE A 20 13.81 17.52 6.90
N SER A 21 12.94 17.50 7.92
CA SER A 21 12.29 18.69 8.48
C SER A 21 13.08 19.38 9.59
N SER A 22 14.24 18.83 9.98
CA SER A 22 15.11 19.44 10.99
C SER A 22 15.68 20.80 10.52
N SER A 23 16.23 21.57 11.46
CA SER A 23 16.82 22.90 11.18
C SER A 23 17.92 22.89 10.09
N ASP A 24 18.59 21.76 9.92
CA ASP A 24 19.64 21.54 8.92
C ASP A 24 19.24 20.54 7.84
N GLY A 25 17.95 20.17 7.80
CA GLY A 25 17.40 19.21 6.87
C GLY A 25 17.18 19.75 5.45
N ALA A 26 16.90 18.82 4.53
CA ALA A 26 16.72 19.12 3.11
C ALA A 26 15.58 20.12 2.84
N LEU A 27 14.57 20.18 3.72
CA LEU A 27 13.43 21.08 3.59
C LEU A 27 13.86 22.56 3.58
N LYS A 28 14.87 22.91 4.36
CA LYS A 28 15.46 24.27 4.36
C LYS A 28 16.02 24.67 2.98
N THR A 29 16.67 23.74 2.30
CA THR A 29 17.18 23.97 0.94
C THR A 29 16.05 24.10 -0.06
N VAL A 30 15.01 23.29 0.09
CA VAL A 30 13.80 23.36 -0.75
C VAL A 30 13.10 24.71 -0.61
N GLU A 31 12.94 25.21 0.62
CA GLU A 31 12.35 26.53 0.88
C GLU A 31 13.19 27.68 0.29
N TRP A 32 14.51 27.59 0.42
CA TRP A 32 15.40 28.53 -0.24
C TRP A 32 15.24 28.49 -1.75
N ALA A 33 15.24 27.31 -2.37
CA ALA A 33 15.10 27.18 -3.81
C ALA A 33 13.72 27.69 -4.32
N LYS A 34 12.65 27.48 -3.54
CA LYS A 34 11.32 28.03 -3.84
C LYS A 34 11.34 29.55 -3.79
N LYS A 35 11.99 30.14 -2.78
CA LYS A 35 12.15 31.59 -2.63
C LYS A 35 12.94 32.22 -3.77
N GLU A 36 14.00 31.56 -4.24
CA GLU A 36 14.84 32.01 -5.36
C GLU A 36 14.15 31.76 -6.74
N GLY A 37 12.95 31.18 -6.77
CA GLY A 37 12.25 30.87 -8.01
C GLY A 37 12.84 29.71 -8.84
N LEU A 38 13.74 28.92 -8.24
CA LEU A 38 14.34 27.75 -8.87
C LEU A 38 13.38 26.55 -8.97
N ILE A 39 12.41 26.51 -8.06
CA ILE A 39 11.30 25.52 -8.06
C ILE A 39 9.97 26.24 -7.88
N ARG A 40 8.92 25.71 -8.52
CA ARG A 40 7.56 26.27 -8.40
C ARG A 40 6.75 25.57 -7.32
N TYR A 41 6.71 24.24 -7.35
CA TYR A 41 5.90 23.41 -6.47
C TYR A 41 6.76 22.38 -5.75
N VAL A 42 6.35 22.05 -4.53
CA VAL A 42 7.04 21.09 -3.68
C VAL A 42 6.13 19.92 -3.40
N GLY A 43 6.61 18.73 -3.73
CA GLY A 43 5.93 17.48 -3.43
C GLY A 43 6.71 16.60 -2.48
N ILE A 44 6.06 15.54 -2.00
CA ILE A 44 6.66 14.48 -1.21
C ILE A 44 6.28 13.13 -1.79
N THR A 45 7.20 12.18 -1.83
CA THR A 45 6.89 10.80 -2.19
C THR A 45 7.03 9.89 -0.99
N SER A 46 6.17 8.90 -0.89
CA SER A 46 6.23 7.89 0.16
C SER A 46 5.83 6.53 -0.37
N HIS A 47 6.35 5.48 0.27
CA HIS A 47 5.98 4.09 0.01
C HIS A 47 5.47 3.45 1.30
N GLY A 48 4.50 2.54 1.20
CA GLY A 48 4.00 1.76 2.31
C GLY A 48 3.14 2.55 3.30
N TYR A 49 3.57 2.62 4.55
CA TYR A 49 2.74 3.14 5.65
C TYR A 49 2.38 4.62 5.51
N GLY A 50 1.07 4.90 5.40
CA GLY A 50 0.55 6.25 5.19
C GLY A 50 0.62 7.19 6.40
N GLY A 51 0.95 6.67 7.59
CA GLY A 51 1.02 7.48 8.81
C GLY A 51 2.11 8.55 8.76
N THR A 52 3.30 8.19 8.27
CA THR A 52 4.40 9.14 8.08
C THR A 52 4.06 10.19 7.02
N LEU A 53 3.46 9.75 5.91
CA LEU A 53 3.03 10.68 4.86
C LEU A 53 1.99 11.67 5.40
N LEU A 54 0.99 11.20 6.13
CA LEU A 54 -0.03 12.07 6.74
C LEU A 54 0.57 13.06 7.74
N LYS A 55 1.57 12.62 8.54
CA LYS A 55 2.31 13.49 9.47
C LYS A 55 2.99 14.61 8.69
N ALA A 56 3.75 14.27 7.66
CA ALA A 56 4.47 15.23 6.82
C ALA A 56 3.53 16.24 6.15
N LEU A 57 2.40 15.78 5.57
CA LEU A 57 1.40 16.64 4.95
C LEU A 57 0.74 17.61 5.93
N LYS A 58 0.66 17.26 7.22
CA LYS A 58 0.13 18.13 8.27
C LYS A 58 1.14 19.16 8.78
N GLU A 59 2.42 18.81 8.76
CA GLU A 59 3.49 19.63 9.32
C GLU A 59 4.09 20.62 8.30
N TYR A 60 3.94 20.34 6.99
CA TYR A 60 4.45 21.21 5.94
C TYR A 60 3.42 21.36 4.79
N PRO A 61 3.23 22.56 4.22
CA PRO A 61 2.27 22.83 3.16
C PRO A 61 2.76 22.36 1.78
N PHE A 62 2.81 21.04 1.59
CA PHE A 62 3.10 20.47 0.28
C PHE A 62 2.03 20.81 -0.74
N ASP A 63 2.45 21.12 -1.97
CA ASP A 63 1.55 21.35 -3.09
C ASP A 63 0.95 20.01 -3.60
N LEU A 64 1.69 18.90 -3.47
CA LEU A 64 1.25 17.58 -3.90
C LEU A 64 2.02 16.46 -3.18
N PHE A 65 1.46 15.25 -3.26
CA PHE A 65 2.17 14.04 -2.85
C PHE A 65 2.04 12.92 -3.88
N MET A 66 2.97 11.97 -3.84
CA MET A 66 2.95 10.77 -4.67
C MET A 66 3.11 9.53 -3.79
N THR A 67 2.21 8.55 -3.94
CA THR A 67 2.29 7.27 -3.23
C THR A 67 1.70 6.13 -4.07
N GLN A 68 1.94 4.89 -3.64
CA GLN A 68 1.35 3.72 -4.31
C GLN A 68 -0.17 3.72 -4.16
N MET A 69 -0.87 3.47 -5.25
CA MET A 69 -2.33 3.38 -5.29
C MET A 69 -2.75 2.26 -6.25
N ASN A 70 -3.11 1.13 -5.69
CA ASN A 70 -3.62 -0.02 -6.40
C ASN A 70 -4.48 -0.88 -5.46
N TYR A 71 -5.34 -1.75 -6.02
CA TYR A 71 -6.26 -2.57 -5.23
C TYR A 71 -5.58 -3.65 -4.38
N TYR A 72 -4.32 -3.97 -4.65
CA TYR A 72 -3.55 -4.88 -3.82
C TYR A 72 -3.07 -4.20 -2.53
N ASP A 73 -2.44 -3.03 -2.65
CA ASP A 73 -1.92 -2.26 -1.52
C ASP A 73 -3.01 -1.66 -0.64
N ARG A 74 -4.20 -1.44 -1.17
CA ARG A 74 -5.37 -1.01 -0.39
C ARG A 74 -5.58 -1.84 0.88
N PHE A 75 -5.36 -3.13 0.80
CA PHE A 75 -5.59 -4.05 1.93
C PHE A 75 -4.38 -4.17 2.86
N ASN A 76 -3.22 -3.68 2.45
CA ASN A 76 -1.99 -3.68 3.23
C ASN A 76 -1.73 -2.33 3.89
N PHE A 77 -2.14 -1.25 3.25
CA PHE A 77 -1.94 0.14 3.69
C PHE A 77 -3.24 0.95 3.60
N PRO A 78 -4.31 0.51 4.28
CA PRO A 78 -5.65 1.11 4.14
C PRO A 78 -5.68 2.59 4.54
N GLU A 79 -4.76 3.06 5.38
CA GLU A 79 -4.69 4.46 5.80
C GLU A 79 -4.41 5.43 4.64
N ILE A 80 -3.84 4.99 3.53
CA ILE A 80 -3.67 5.84 2.35
C ILE A 80 -5.04 6.32 1.88
N GLU A 81 -5.97 5.41 1.64
CA GLU A 81 -7.31 5.75 1.13
C GLU A 81 -8.24 6.29 2.22
N THR A 82 -8.08 5.85 3.47
CA THR A 82 -9.02 6.21 4.54
C THR A 82 -8.62 7.48 5.31
N LYS A 83 -7.37 7.91 5.23
CA LYS A 83 -6.87 9.07 5.99
C LYS A 83 -6.10 10.06 5.13
N VAL A 84 -5.12 9.61 4.32
CA VAL A 84 -4.24 10.51 3.56
C VAL A 84 -5.01 11.19 2.44
N ILE A 85 -5.71 10.43 1.61
CA ILE A 85 -6.49 10.97 0.48
C ILE A 85 -7.58 11.95 0.95
N PRO A 86 -8.44 11.63 1.94
CA PRO A 86 -9.41 12.59 2.44
C PRO A 86 -8.79 13.88 3.00
N TYR A 87 -7.65 13.77 3.69
CA TYR A 87 -6.91 14.94 4.14
C TYR A 87 -6.41 15.80 2.98
N ALA A 88 -5.83 15.18 1.96
CA ALA A 88 -5.31 15.88 0.79
C ALA A 88 -6.43 16.59 0.01
N VAL A 89 -7.56 15.92 -0.23
CA VAL A 89 -8.72 16.52 -0.89
C VAL A 89 -9.23 17.73 -0.12
N SER A 90 -9.39 17.63 1.20
CA SER A 90 -9.88 18.74 2.04
C SER A 90 -8.90 19.91 2.15
N ASN A 91 -7.62 19.72 1.84
CA ASN A 91 -6.59 20.76 1.87
C ASN A 91 -6.09 21.17 0.48
N ASN A 92 -6.77 20.74 -0.59
CA ASN A 92 -6.41 21.06 -1.98
C ASN A 92 -4.96 20.67 -2.34
N ILE A 93 -4.49 19.53 -1.83
CA ILE A 93 -3.17 18.97 -2.13
C ILE A 93 -3.30 18.03 -3.33
N GLY A 94 -2.45 18.20 -4.35
CA GLY A 94 -2.42 17.35 -5.54
C GLY A 94 -2.09 15.90 -5.20
N ILE A 95 -2.79 14.96 -5.83
CA ILE A 95 -2.67 13.52 -5.57
C ILE A 95 -2.10 12.85 -6.81
N VAL A 96 -0.90 12.29 -6.70
CA VAL A 96 -0.24 11.56 -7.79
C VAL A 96 -0.17 10.08 -7.42
N ALA A 97 -0.82 9.25 -8.24
CA ALA A 97 -0.75 7.81 -8.08
C ALA A 97 0.49 7.25 -8.76
N MET A 98 1.28 6.48 -8.04
CA MET A 98 2.31 5.62 -8.60
C MET A 98 2.01 4.16 -8.33
N LYS A 99 2.71 3.27 -9.04
CA LYS A 99 2.62 1.82 -8.83
C LYS A 99 1.20 1.26 -8.97
N SER A 100 0.44 1.79 -9.93
CA SER A 100 -0.90 1.28 -10.24
C SER A 100 -0.90 -0.22 -10.54
N LEU A 101 0.20 -0.76 -11.10
CA LEU A 101 0.42 -2.18 -11.35
C LEU A 101 1.11 -2.92 -10.18
N ALA A 102 1.16 -2.34 -8.97
CA ALA A 102 1.81 -2.93 -7.80
C ALA A 102 3.24 -3.45 -8.12
N ASP A 103 4.09 -2.60 -8.70
CA ASP A 103 5.46 -2.92 -9.18
C ASP A 103 5.51 -4.06 -10.23
N GLY A 104 4.42 -4.27 -10.96
CA GLY A 104 4.28 -5.32 -11.96
C GLY A 104 3.56 -6.57 -11.45
N TYR A 105 3.21 -6.67 -10.16
CA TYR A 105 2.46 -7.80 -9.64
C TYR A 105 1.09 -7.98 -10.33
N LEU A 106 0.47 -6.87 -10.73
CA LEU A 106 -0.84 -6.82 -11.39
C LEU A 106 -0.75 -6.85 -12.94
N TRP A 107 0.35 -7.32 -13.50
CA TRP A 107 0.58 -7.30 -14.95
C TRP A 107 -0.45 -8.10 -15.77
N ARG A 108 -1.13 -9.07 -15.16
CA ARG A 108 -2.22 -9.84 -15.78
C ARG A 108 -3.58 -9.13 -15.73
N SER A 109 -3.67 -8.04 -14.98
CA SER A 109 -4.92 -7.31 -14.69
C SER A 109 -4.75 -5.81 -14.90
N VAL A 110 -4.05 -5.41 -15.98
CA VAL A 110 -3.65 -4.01 -16.24
C VAL A 110 -4.87 -3.10 -16.32
N GLU A 111 -5.91 -3.47 -17.06
CA GLU A 111 -7.15 -2.71 -17.17
C GLU A 111 -7.82 -2.52 -15.79
N ASN A 112 -7.92 -3.59 -15.02
CA ASN A 112 -8.49 -3.51 -13.67
C ASN A 112 -7.69 -2.58 -12.76
N ALA A 113 -6.36 -2.60 -12.86
CA ALA A 113 -5.48 -1.75 -12.06
C ALA A 113 -5.67 -0.26 -12.39
N PHE A 114 -5.78 0.08 -13.68
CA PHE A 114 -6.05 1.46 -14.11
C PHE A 114 -7.46 1.93 -13.73
N ARG A 115 -8.49 1.14 -14.02
CA ARG A 115 -9.87 1.45 -13.65
C ARG A 115 -10.02 1.66 -12.14
N TYR A 116 -9.34 0.82 -11.34
CA TYR A 116 -9.30 0.98 -9.89
C TYR A 116 -8.64 2.30 -9.47
N THR A 117 -7.44 2.60 -9.99
CA THR A 117 -6.72 3.82 -9.64
C THR A 117 -7.56 5.07 -9.96
N LYS A 118 -8.37 5.03 -11.00
CA LYS A 118 -9.29 6.11 -11.40
C LYS A 118 -10.52 6.26 -10.49
N THR A 119 -10.82 5.29 -9.61
CA THR A 119 -11.86 5.49 -8.57
C THR A 119 -11.38 6.42 -7.46
N ILE A 120 -10.06 6.63 -7.35
CA ILE A 120 -9.44 7.54 -6.39
C ILE A 120 -9.36 8.93 -7.03
N PRO A 121 -9.56 10.02 -6.30
CA PRO A 121 -9.52 11.39 -6.85
C PRO A 121 -8.08 11.82 -7.16
N VAL A 122 -7.39 11.08 -8.04
CA VAL A 122 -6.01 11.36 -8.44
C VAL A 122 -5.94 12.49 -9.46
N SER A 123 -4.92 13.34 -9.32
CA SER A 123 -4.61 14.39 -10.29
C SER A 123 -3.80 13.86 -11.48
N CYS A 124 -3.01 12.80 -11.25
CA CYS A 124 -2.14 12.20 -12.24
C CYS A 124 -1.81 10.75 -11.87
N ILE A 125 -1.61 9.90 -12.89
CA ILE A 125 -1.09 8.54 -12.75
C ILE A 125 0.30 8.50 -13.36
N VAL A 126 1.29 8.07 -12.58
CA VAL A 126 2.66 7.82 -13.05
C VAL A 126 2.84 6.32 -13.24
N SER A 127 2.79 5.89 -14.49
CA SER A 127 2.97 4.49 -14.86
C SER A 127 4.42 4.19 -15.21
N GLY A 128 4.87 2.99 -14.89
CA GLY A 128 6.18 2.47 -15.29
C GLY A 128 6.14 1.94 -16.72
N ILE A 129 6.65 2.71 -17.66
CA ILE A 129 6.60 2.42 -19.12
C ILE A 129 8.00 2.11 -19.61
N ASN A 130 8.19 0.96 -20.30
CA ASN A 130 9.46 0.52 -20.87
C ASN A 130 9.41 0.33 -22.40
N SER A 131 8.23 0.44 -23.01
CA SER A 131 8.06 0.32 -24.48
C SER A 131 6.94 1.22 -24.97
N LEU A 132 6.93 1.48 -26.30
CA LEU A 132 5.84 2.22 -26.92
C LEU A 132 4.51 1.48 -26.82
N ASP A 133 4.51 0.16 -26.93
CA ASP A 133 3.29 -0.65 -26.81
C ASP A 133 2.63 -0.48 -25.44
N GLN A 134 3.44 -0.43 -24.36
CA GLN A 134 2.93 -0.14 -23.01
C GLN A 134 2.35 1.27 -22.91
N LEU A 135 3.00 2.27 -23.52
CA LEU A 135 2.47 3.63 -23.56
C LEU A 135 1.13 3.69 -24.29
N GLU A 136 1.03 3.03 -25.45
CA GLU A 136 -0.22 2.98 -26.21
C GLU A 136 -1.35 2.26 -25.48
N GLU A 137 -1.01 1.20 -24.72
CA GLU A 137 -1.96 0.49 -23.87
C GLU A 137 -2.43 1.41 -22.74
N ASP A 138 -1.52 2.03 -22.01
CA ASP A 138 -1.85 2.94 -20.90
C ASP A 138 -2.74 4.11 -21.36
N LEU A 139 -2.46 4.69 -22.54
CA LEU A 139 -3.28 5.76 -23.13
C LEU A 139 -4.70 5.30 -23.45
N LYS A 140 -4.90 4.06 -23.91
CA LYS A 140 -6.23 3.49 -24.12
C LYS A 140 -6.96 3.22 -22.80
N LEU A 141 -6.22 2.78 -21.78
CA LEU A 141 -6.78 2.45 -20.46
C LEU A 141 -7.19 3.68 -19.66
N ILE A 142 -6.48 4.82 -19.86
CA ILE A 142 -6.88 6.06 -19.19
C ILE A 142 -8.24 6.60 -19.67
N GLU A 143 -8.68 6.22 -20.88
CA GLU A 143 -9.99 6.58 -21.40
C GLU A 143 -11.14 5.73 -20.83
N LYS A 144 -10.84 4.54 -20.28
CA LYS A 144 -11.87 3.66 -19.67
C LYS A 144 -12.49 4.30 -18.46
N ASP A 145 -13.77 4.03 -18.21
CA ASP A 145 -14.45 4.48 -16.99
C ASP A 145 -13.86 3.85 -15.72
N PRO A 146 -13.83 4.59 -14.59
CA PRO A 146 -13.52 3.98 -13.30
C PRO A 146 -14.55 2.92 -12.94
N PHE A 147 -14.21 2.03 -12.02
CA PHE A 147 -15.17 1.05 -11.50
C PHE A 147 -16.32 1.74 -10.75
N SER A 148 -17.54 1.23 -10.92
CA SER A 148 -18.64 1.50 -10.01
C SER A 148 -18.40 0.82 -8.64
N PRO A 149 -19.11 1.21 -7.58
CA PRO A 149 -19.02 0.52 -6.28
C PRO A 149 -19.28 -0.99 -6.37
N GLU A 150 -20.27 -1.38 -7.19
CA GLU A 150 -20.66 -2.78 -7.39
C GLU A 150 -19.57 -3.56 -8.14
N GLU A 151 -19.01 -2.97 -9.19
CA GLU A 151 -17.88 -3.56 -9.93
C GLU A 151 -16.65 -3.70 -9.05
N LEU A 152 -16.37 -2.75 -8.13
CA LEU A 152 -15.28 -2.85 -7.17
C LEU A 152 -15.48 -4.03 -6.22
N GLU A 153 -16.68 -4.22 -5.70
CA GLU A 153 -16.98 -5.36 -4.82
C GLU A 153 -16.73 -6.67 -5.56
N GLN A 154 -17.21 -6.80 -6.80
CA GLN A 154 -16.98 -7.96 -7.64
C GLN A 154 -15.50 -8.18 -7.94
N LEU A 155 -14.75 -7.14 -8.28
CA LEU A 155 -13.31 -7.21 -8.51
C LEU A 155 -12.57 -7.88 -7.33
N PHE A 156 -12.93 -7.52 -6.10
CA PHE A 156 -12.27 -8.07 -4.91
C PHE A 156 -12.54 -9.56 -4.68
N PHE A 157 -13.58 -10.11 -5.28
CA PHE A 157 -13.83 -11.55 -5.29
C PHE A 157 -13.10 -12.27 -6.43
N GLU A 158 -13.10 -11.69 -7.61
CA GLU A 158 -12.74 -12.39 -8.84
C GLU A 158 -11.28 -12.26 -9.23
N VAL A 159 -10.61 -11.16 -8.83
CA VAL A 159 -9.23 -10.90 -9.26
C VAL A 159 -8.25 -11.96 -8.72
N PRO A 160 -7.52 -12.65 -9.62
CA PRO A 160 -6.68 -13.79 -9.21
C PRO A 160 -5.56 -13.43 -8.24
N GLU A 161 -5.00 -12.21 -8.35
CA GLU A 161 -3.87 -11.75 -7.54
C GLU A 161 -4.21 -11.66 -6.04
N LEU A 162 -5.48 -11.39 -5.72
CA LEU A 162 -5.93 -11.39 -4.32
C LEU A 162 -6.25 -12.82 -3.82
N GLY A 163 -6.80 -13.67 -4.67
CA GLY A 163 -7.15 -15.07 -4.41
C GLY A 163 -7.79 -15.31 -3.05
N ASN A 164 -7.54 -16.47 -2.50
CA ASN A 164 -7.97 -16.87 -1.16
C ASN A 164 -6.90 -16.67 -0.08
N TYR A 165 -5.99 -15.71 -0.28
CA TYR A 165 -4.88 -15.47 0.62
C TYR A 165 -4.86 -14.03 1.17
N VAL A 166 -5.03 -13.01 0.34
CA VAL A 166 -5.03 -11.61 0.76
C VAL A 166 -6.30 -11.30 1.55
N CYS A 167 -6.14 -10.85 2.80
CA CYS A 167 -7.27 -10.43 3.64
C CYS A 167 -7.82 -9.08 3.16
N ARG A 168 -9.13 -9.03 2.81
CA ARG A 168 -9.84 -7.81 2.37
C ARG A 168 -10.29 -6.92 3.54
N GLN A 169 -9.84 -7.19 4.77
CA GLN A 169 -10.17 -6.39 5.97
C GLN A 169 -11.69 -6.19 6.20
N CYS A 170 -12.51 -7.15 5.79
CA CYS A 170 -13.98 -7.04 5.84
C CYS A 170 -14.57 -7.32 7.25
N MET A 171 -13.76 -7.70 8.22
CA MET A 171 -14.12 -7.99 9.63
C MET A 171 -15.10 -9.15 9.84
N LYS A 172 -15.59 -9.85 8.81
CA LYS A 172 -16.61 -10.90 8.93
C LYS A 172 -16.16 -12.12 9.75
N CYS A 173 -14.86 -12.37 9.88
CA CYS A 173 -14.31 -13.44 10.74
C CYS A 173 -14.43 -13.14 12.25
N LEU A 174 -14.77 -11.92 12.63
CA LEU A 174 -14.94 -11.52 14.02
C LEU A 174 -16.41 -11.70 14.51
N PRO A 175 -16.62 -11.84 15.83
CA PRO A 175 -15.61 -11.98 16.86
C PRO A 175 -14.96 -13.38 16.85
N CYS A 176 -13.63 -13.42 17.12
CA CYS A 176 -12.97 -14.70 17.42
C CYS A 176 -13.32 -15.14 18.85
N PRO A 177 -13.71 -16.42 19.09
CA PRO A 177 -14.01 -16.89 20.44
C PRO A 177 -12.84 -16.75 21.43
N GLN A 178 -11.62 -16.75 20.93
CA GLN A 178 -10.39 -16.56 21.73
C GLN A 178 -9.95 -15.08 21.79
N GLY A 179 -10.73 -14.15 21.27
CA GLY A 179 -10.43 -12.72 21.29
C GLY A 179 -9.32 -12.27 20.34
N ILE A 180 -8.86 -13.13 19.42
CA ILE A 180 -7.79 -12.80 18.48
C ILE A 180 -8.27 -11.74 17.48
N ASN A 181 -7.50 -10.66 17.32
CA ASN A 181 -7.72 -9.67 16.26
C ASN A 181 -7.17 -10.17 14.93
N ILE A 182 -7.89 -11.10 14.29
CA ILE A 182 -7.48 -11.75 13.03
C ILE A 182 -7.16 -10.73 11.92
N PRO A 183 -8.03 -9.75 11.60
CA PRO A 183 -7.74 -8.78 10.55
C PRO A 183 -6.53 -7.90 10.88
N GLY A 184 -6.35 -7.55 12.16
CA GLY A 184 -5.16 -6.81 12.60
C GLY A 184 -3.86 -7.58 12.39
N ILE A 185 -3.84 -8.88 12.68
CA ILE A 185 -2.67 -9.75 12.44
C ILE A 185 -2.34 -9.81 10.93
N PHE A 186 -3.35 -9.92 10.07
CA PHE A 186 -3.13 -9.94 8.61
C PHE A 186 -2.74 -8.56 8.07
N LEU A 187 -3.16 -7.48 8.73
CA LEU A 187 -2.68 -6.15 8.39
C LEU A 187 -1.21 -5.96 8.77
N ALA A 188 -0.80 -6.46 9.93
CA ALA A 188 0.60 -6.46 10.35
C ALA A 188 1.48 -7.26 9.37
N GLU A 189 1.00 -8.42 8.87
CA GLU A 189 1.65 -9.15 7.79
C GLU A 189 1.74 -8.32 6.50
N GLY A 190 0.66 -7.63 6.13
CA GLY A 190 0.64 -6.78 4.95
C GLY A 190 1.67 -5.66 5.01
N ARG A 191 1.95 -5.14 6.19
CA ARG A 191 3.01 -4.14 6.43
C ARG A 191 4.40 -4.75 6.47
N TYR A 192 4.51 -6.00 6.90
CA TYR A 192 5.75 -6.75 6.90
C TYR A 192 6.17 -7.14 5.46
N ASP A 193 5.27 -7.72 4.67
CA ASP A 193 5.61 -8.25 3.34
C ASP A 193 4.53 -8.13 2.26
N ARG A 194 3.53 -7.28 2.46
CA ARG A 194 2.38 -7.09 1.54
C ARG A 194 1.51 -8.33 1.38
N GLN A 195 1.42 -9.20 2.38
CA GLN A 195 0.69 -10.48 2.33
C GLN A 195 1.08 -11.35 1.14
N MET A 196 2.34 -11.28 0.73
CA MET A 196 2.86 -12.05 -0.40
C MET A 196 3.28 -13.42 0.07
N LEU A 197 2.41 -14.41 -0.09
CA LEU A 197 2.81 -15.73 0.25
C LEU A 197 2.07 -16.85 -0.38
N ASP A 198 2.76 -17.92 -0.29
CA ASP A 198 2.28 -19.25 -0.08
C ASP A 198 1.40 -19.79 -1.21
N GLY A 199 2.03 -20.42 -2.12
CA GLY A 199 1.39 -21.13 -3.22
C GLY A 199 0.98 -20.25 -4.40
N LYS A 200 1.16 -18.94 -4.33
CA LYS A 200 0.88 -18.04 -5.46
C LYS A 200 2.11 -17.70 -6.28
N VAL A 201 3.28 -17.78 -5.68
CA VAL A 201 4.54 -17.64 -6.39
C VAL A 201 4.82 -18.95 -7.12
N ARG A 202 4.68 -18.93 -8.44
CA ARG A 202 4.77 -20.14 -9.28
C ARG A 202 5.98 -20.15 -10.21
N SER A 203 6.71 -19.05 -10.32
CA SER A 203 7.85 -18.92 -11.23
C SER A 203 9.00 -18.16 -10.60
N ALA A 204 10.21 -18.32 -11.15
CA ALA A 204 11.39 -17.57 -10.70
C ALA A 204 11.19 -16.04 -10.79
N ALA A 205 10.47 -15.57 -11.80
CA ALA A 205 10.15 -14.14 -11.93
C ALA A 205 9.25 -13.64 -10.79
N ASP A 206 8.27 -14.45 -10.38
CA ASP A 206 7.40 -14.11 -9.24
C ASP A 206 8.20 -14.07 -7.93
N TYR A 207 9.18 -14.94 -7.72
CA TYR A 207 10.08 -14.90 -6.55
C TYR A 207 10.92 -13.62 -6.51
N ALA A 208 11.54 -13.26 -7.63
CA ALA A 208 12.33 -12.04 -7.73
C ALA A 208 11.48 -10.79 -7.48
N LEU A 209 10.25 -10.78 -8.01
CA LEU A 209 9.29 -9.70 -7.78
C LEU A 209 8.88 -9.62 -6.31
N ARG A 210 8.59 -10.76 -5.67
CA ARG A 210 8.25 -10.83 -4.25
C ARG A 210 9.35 -10.26 -3.37
N ASP A 211 10.59 -10.68 -3.58
CA ASP A 211 11.74 -10.22 -2.81
C ASP A 211 11.90 -8.70 -2.90
N ARG A 212 11.83 -8.16 -4.11
CA ARG A 212 11.87 -6.72 -4.34
C ARG A 212 10.74 -5.98 -3.63
N LEU A 213 9.51 -6.52 -3.66
CA LEU A 213 8.35 -5.90 -3.04
C LEU A 213 8.42 -5.93 -1.51
N ALA A 214 8.95 -7.00 -0.90
CA ALA A 214 9.08 -7.12 0.55
C ALA A 214 10.00 -6.05 1.14
N HIS A 215 11.09 -5.71 0.45
CA HIS A 215 12.10 -4.78 0.97
C HIS A 215 11.85 -3.29 0.67
N TRP A 216 10.92 -2.98 -0.21
CA TRP A 216 10.78 -1.61 -0.74
C TRP A 216 9.97 -0.64 0.12
N PHE A 217 9.07 -1.14 0.95
CA PHE A 217 8.09 -0.29 1.65
C PHE A 217 8.56 0.23 3.01
N GLY A 218 9.65 -0.30 3.56
CA GLY A 218 10.24 0.18 4.81
C GLY A 218 9.30 0.12 6.03
N SER A 219 8.27 -0.72 5.98
CA SER A 219 7.24 -0.84 7.01
C SER A 219 7.33 -2.12 7.84
N GLU A 220 8.37 -2.93 7.63
CA GLU A 220 8.59 -4.19 8.34
C GLU A 220 8.62 -4.01 9.85
N ASP A 221 9.43 -3.06 10.34
CA ASP A 221 9.56 -2.79 11.79
C ASP A 221 8.20 -2.46 12.41
N GLN A 222 7.37 -1.71 11.67
CA GLN A 222 6.03 -1.40 12.12
C GLN A 222 5.12 -2.62 12.12
N GLY A 223 5.17 -3.45 11.09
CA GLY A 223 4.43 -4.72 11.04
C GLY A 223 4.80 -5.62 12.22
N ILE A 224 6.09 -5.74 12.53
CA ILE A 224 6.60 -6.48 13.69
C ILE A 224 6.07 -5.90 15.00
N ALA A 225 6.16 -4.58 15.19
CA ALA A 225 5.72 -3.91 16.40
C ALA A 225 4.21 -4.07 16.62
N GLU A 226 3.41 -3.89 15.58
CA GLU A 226 1.96 -4.08 15.64
C GLU A 226 1.59 -5.53 15.96
N TYR A 227 2.22 -6.50 15.28
CA TYR A 227 1.99 -7.92 15.58
C TYR A 227 2.27 -8.24 17.05
N LYS A 228 3.41 -7.79 17.58
CA LYS A 228 3.80 -8.02 18.97
C LYS A 228 2.88 -7.34 19.99
N SER A 229 2.21 -6.25 19.62
CA SER A 229 1.28 -5.54 20.50
C SER A 229 -0.09 -6.20 20.64
N MET A 230 -0.42 -7.16 19.77
CA MET A 230 -1.73 -7.81 19.76
C MET A 230 -1.83 -8.90 20.82
N ILE A 231 -2.70 -8.70 21.81
CA ILE A 231 -2.99 -9.64 22.89
C ILE A 231 -4.52 -9.84 22.96
N PRO A 232 -5.02 -11.08 22.88
CA PRO A 232 -4.28 -12.33 22.70
C PRO A 232 -3.69 -12.46 21.28
N GLY A 233 -2.50 -13.08 21.21
CA GLY A 233 -1.81 -13.38 19.94
C GLY A 233 -2.26 -14.68 19.28
N VAL A 234 -1.52 -15.10 18.25
CA VAL A 234 -1.82 -16.32 17.46
C VAL A 234 -1.86 -17.59 18.29
N ASP A 235 -1.06 -17.69 19.37
CA ASP A 235 -1.00 -18.86 20.22
C ASP A 235 -2.31 -19.17 20.97
N ALA A 236 -3.21 -18.22 21.07
CA ALA A 236 -4.55 -18.43 21.61
C ALA A 236 -5.49 -19.18 20.64
N CYS A 237 -5.08 -19.40 19.39
CA CYS A 237 -5.92 -20.08 18.40
C CYS A 237 -6.12 -21.55 18.74
N THR A 238 -7.37 -21.99 18.83
CA THR A 238 -7.76 -23.37 19.12
C THR A 238 -8.16 -24.18 17.88
N ASP A 239 -7.91 -23.64 16.69
CA ASP A 239 -8.29 -24.25 15.39
C ASP A 239 -9.80 -24.59 15.28
N CYS A 240 -10.67 -23.83 15.94
CA CYS A 240 -12.12 -24.10 16.00
C CYS A 240 -12.85 -23.93 14.64
N GLY A 241 -12.23 -23.35 13.64
CA GLY A 241 -12.76 -23.21 12.27
C GLY A 241 -13.83 -22.13 12.06
N ILE A 242 -14.41 -21.53 13.10
CA ILE A 242 -15.51 -20.55 12.99
C ILE A 242 -15.18 -19.37 12.08
N CYS A 243 -13.95 -18.90 12.10
CA CYS A 243 -13.46 -17.80 11.25
C CYS A 243 -13.40 -18.20 9.76
N ASN A 244 -13.12 -19.47 9.44
CA ASN A 244 -13.11 -19.99 8.06
C ASN A 244 -14.51 -19.97 7.47
N GLU A 245 -15.51 -20.45 8.22
CA GLU A 245 -16.92 -20.47 7.79
C GLU A 245 -17.45 -19.06 7.49
N ARG A 246 -16.95 -18.06 8.19
CA ARG A 246 -17.35 -16.66 8.04
C ARG A 246 -16.58 -15.91 6.97
N CYS A 247 -15.46 -16.46 6.47
CA CYS A 247 -14.63 -15.77 5.48
C CYS A 247 -15.23 -15.91 4.07
N PRO A 248 -15.75 -14.82 3.47
CA PRO A 248 -16.36 -14.91 2.14
C PRO A 248 -15.32 -15.15 1.03
N TYR A 249 -14.05 -14.96 1.33
CA TYR A 249 -12.95 -15.09 0.38
C TYR A 249 -12.20 -16.44 0.48
N GLY A 250 -12.70 -17.37 1.28
CA GLY A 250 -12.14 -18.72 1.40
C GLY A 250 -10.73 -18.79 1.94
N ILE A 251 -10.33 -17.83 2.80
CA ILE A 251 -9.00 -17.85 3.44
C ILE A 251 -9.00 -18.95 4.51
N ASP A 252 -8.02 -19.85 4.47
CA ASP A 252 -7.73 -20.76 5.59
C ASP A 252 -7.06 -19.96 6.72
N ILE A 253 -7.89 -19.34 7.55
CA ILE A 253 -7.46 -18.38 8.57
C ILE A 253 -6.54 -19.00 9.62
N PRO A 254 -6.85 -20.16 10.24
CA PRO A 254 -5.95 -20.77 11.24
C PRO A 254 -4.57 -21.10 10.65
N ARG A 255 -4.53 -21.65 9.44
CA ARG A 255 -3.27 -21.91 8.74
C ARG A 255 -2.50 -20.61 8.48
N LYS A 256 -3.18 -19.59 7.96
CA LYS A 256 -2.56 -18.29 7.67
C LYS A 256 -2.03 -17.60 8.94
N LEU A 257 -2.76 -17.68 10.08
CA LEU A 257 -2.28 -17.17 11.37
C LEU A 257 -0.94 -17.80 11.78
N ARG A 258 -0.79 -19.12 11.65
CA ARG A 258 0.46 -19.83 11.95
C ARG A 258 1.61 -19.39 11.02
N ILE A 259 1.33 -19.22 9.73
CA ILE A 259 2.32 -18.72 8.77
C ILE A 259 2.78 -17.33 9.13
N VAL A 260 1.85 -16.42 9.46
CA VAL A 260 2.18 -15.05 9.87
C VAL A 260 3.05 -15.04 11.13
N LYS A 261 2.70 -15.87 12.13
CA LYS A 261 3.52 -16.03 13.33
C LYS A 261 4.95 -16.44 12.97
N SER A 262 5.12 -17.54 12.26
CA SER A 262 6.44 -18.06 11.89
C SER A 262 7.25 -17.02 11.09
N LYS A 263 6.61 -16.36 10.12
CA LYS A 263 7.22 -15.31 9.32
C LYS A 263 7.76 -14.15 10.16
N ILE A 264 6.94 -13.62 11.06
CA ILE A 264 7.29 -12.41 11.83
C ILE A 264 8.21 -12.73 13.02
N THR A 265 8.06 -13.90 13.66
CA THR A 265 8.82 -14.23 14.88
C THR A 265 10.10 -15.02 14.63
N GLU A 266 10.13 -15.82 13.57
CA GLU A 266 11.22 -16.75 13.28
C GLU A 266 12.04 -16.31 12.05
N GLY A 267 11.63 -15.23 11.39
CA GLY A 267 12.28 -14.75 10.17
C GLY A 267 12.17 -15.74 9.02
N TYR A 268 11.07 -16.50 8.97
CA TYR A 268 10.87 -17.52 7.96
C TYR A 268 10.71 -16.88 6.60
N VAL A 269 11.70 -17.00 5.76
CA VAL A 269 11.71 -16.57 4.37
C VAL A 269 11.62 -17.80 3.49
N TRP A 270 10.57 -17.88 2.68
CA TRP A 270 10.38 -18.95 1.70
C TRP A 270 11.33 -18.80 0.52
#